data_68258e9f93fe4bf3d21da6f8e438b4bc
#
_entry.id   68258e9f93fe4bf3d21da6f8e438b4bc
#
_cell.length_a   1.000
_cell.length_b   1.000
_cell.length_c   1.000
_cell.angle_alpha   90.00
_cell.angle_beta   90.00
_cell.angle_gamma   90.00
#
_symmetry.space_group_name_H-M   'P 1'
#
loop_
_entity.id
_entity.type
_entity.pdbx_description
1 polymer ?
#
loop_
_entity_poly.entity_id
_entity_poly.type
_entity_poly.pdbx_seq_one_letter_code
_entity_poly.pdbx_strand_id
1 'polypeptide(L)'
;MRRMRPMRFPQRFPAGRSRRRGLIIAILLLLIIAALFFSRFYTDVLWFQEVGLTSVLFKSLWTQFLVGAAVGVLVGGIVWANLVIAARIGPTYRIPSVEGGRPDPIEQYREMLRPYMRWVRLAIAVVVGILAGVGASGAWQDFLLYVNRVDFGVTDPQFGRDVGFY
;
A
#
# COMPACT_ATOMS: atom_id res chain seq x y z
N MET A 1 22.08 52.93 -37.96
CA MET A 1 22.09 51.72 -37.09
C MET A 1 20.96 51.82 -36.09
N ARG A 2 19.83 51.13 -36.31
CA ARG A 2 18.66 51.07 -35.39
C ARG A 2 18.88 49.92 -34.41
N ARG A 3 19.03 50.21 -33.13
CA ARG A 3 19.11 49.21 -32.07
C ARG A 3 17.73 48.57 -31.85
N MET A 4 17.58 47.29 -32.16
CA MET A 4 16.37 46.51 -31.85
C MET A 4 16.32 46.29 -30.32
N ARG A 5 15.21 46.73 -29.71
CA ARG A 5 14.92 46.44 -28.30
C ARG A 5 14.41 45.00 -28.19
N PRO A 6 14.91 44.18 -27.25
CA PRO A 6 14.38 42.85 -27.04
C PRO A 6 12.97 42.93 -26.45
N MET A 7 12.00 42.26 -27.11
CA MET A 7 10.63 42.07 -26.56
C MET A 7 10.69 41.17 -25.34
N ARG A 8 10.40 41.71 -24.17
CA ARG A 8 10.18 40.95 -22.96
C ARG A 8 8.74 40.47 -22.97
N PHE A 9 8.49 39.16 -23.14
CA PHE A 9 7.21 38.51 -22.93
C PHE A 9 6.98 38.34 -21.43
N PRO A 10 5.91 38.88 -20.86
CA PRO A 10 5.58 38.64 -19.47
C PRO A 10 4.94 37.25 -19.29
N GLN A 11 5.73 36.25 -18.94
CA GLN A 11 5.18 34.96 -18.52
C GLN A 11 4.73 35.06 -17.04
N ARG A 12 3.53 35.53 -16.82
CA ARG A 12 2.82 35.39 -15.54
C ARG A 12 1.91 34.18 -15.62
N PHE A 13 2.36 33.01 -15.21
CA PHE A 13 1.48 31.90 -14.90
C PHE A 13 0.83 32.15 -13.52
N PRO A 14 -0.50 32.21 -13.41
CA PRO A 14 -1.18 32.34 -12.11
C PRO A 14 -1.19 30.99 -11.40
N ALA A 15 -0.12 30.66 -10.67
CA ALA A 15 0.09 29.37 -10.02
C ALA A 15 -0.70 29.14 -8.72
N GLY A 16 -1.44 30.15 -8.22
CA GLY A 16 -2.03 30.06 -6.87
C GLY A 16 -3.48 29.52 -6.78
N ARG A 17 -4.27 29.66 -7.84
CA ARG A 17 -5.72 29.37 -7.81
C ARG A 17 -6.06 27.92 -8.16
N SER A 18 -5.22 27.26 -8.92
CA SER A 18 -5.41 25.87 -9.37
C SER A 18 -5.21 24.85 -8.24
N ARG A 19 -4.26 25.08 -7.35
CA ARG A 19 -3.89 24.14 -6.28
C ARG A 19 -4.98 24.01 -5.21
N ARG A 20 -5.63 25.12 -4.83
CA ARG A 20 -6.75 25.12 -3.87
C ARG A 20 -7.99 24.41 -4.43
N ARG A 21 -8.31 24.64 -5.70
CA ARG A 21 -9.44 23.96 -6.36
C ARG A 21 -9.19 22.46 -6.48
N GLY A 22 -7.99 22.04 -6.86
CA GLY A 22 -7.61 20.61 -6.89
C GLY A 22 -7.74 19.95 -5.52
N LEU A 23 -7.33 20.63 -4.45
CA LEU A 23 -7.43 20.13 -3.08
C LEU A 23 -8.88 19.99 -2.62
N ILE A 24 -9.75 20.97 -2.94
CA ILE A 24 -11.18 20.91 -2.63
C ILE A 24 -11.84 19.74 -3.38
N ILE A 25 -11.55 19.56 -4.66
CA ILE A 25 -12.07 18.45 -5.46
C ILE A 25 -11.61 17.10 -4.88
N ALA A 26 -10.35 16.99 -4.51
CA ALA A 26 -9.81 15.77 -3.90
C ALA A 26 -10.48 15.45 -2.56
N ILE A 27 -10.73 16.45 -1.71
CA ILE A 27 -11.43 16.28 -0.43
C ILE A 27 -12.90 15.88 -0.68
N LEU A 28 -13.60 16.53 -1.63
CA LEU A 28 -14.98 16.17 -1.96
C LEU A 28 -15.06 14.74 -2.49
N LEU A 29 -14.14 14.33 -3.36
CA LEU A 29 -14.09 12.97 -3.89
C LEU A 29 -13.83 11.94 -2.77
N LEU A 30 -12.92 12.25 -1.86
CA LEU A 30 -12.63 11.43 -0.69
C LEU A 30 -13.86 11.29 0.23
N LEU A 31 -14.59 12.40 0.47
CA LEU A 31 -15.81 12.39 1.28
C LEU A 31 -16.94 11.58 0.62
N ILE A 32 -17.09 11.66 -0.70
CA ILE A 32 -18.08 10.86 -1.44
C ILE A 32 -17.72 9.36 -1.32
N ILE A 33 -16.47 8.99 -1.55
CA ILE A 33 -16.00 7.59 -1.41
C ILE A 33 -16.21 7.09 0.02
N ALA A 34 -15.88 7.90 1.02
CA ALA A 34 -16.07 7.56 2.42
C ALA A 34 -17.58 7.39 2.76
N ALA A 35 -18.43 8.27 2.25
CA ALA A 35 -19.88 8.19 2.46
C ALA A 35 -20.47 6.91 1.82
N LEU A 36 -20.06 6.56 0.61
CA LEU A 36 -20.50 5.34 -0.07
C LEU A 36 -20.05 4.09 0.68
N PHE A 37 -18.79 4.07 1.14
CA PHE A 37 -18.24 2.96 1.92
C PHE A 37 -18.99 2.81 3.26
N PHE A 38 -19.19 3.92 3.98
CA PHE A 38 -19.87 3.93 5.26
C PHE A 38 -21.35 3.53 5.13
N SER A 39 -22.04 4.01 4.09
CA SER A 39 -23.44 3.64 3.81
C SER A 39 -23.58 2.14 3.62
N ARG A 40 -22.68 1.53 2.83
CA ARG A 40 -22.70 0.08 2.58
C ARG A 40 -22.42 -0.72 3.86
N PHE A 41 -21.40 -0.34 4.59
CA PHE A 41 -21.05 -0.96 5.87
C PHE A 41 -22.19 -0.84 6.90
N TYR A 42 -22.81 0.33 7.00
CA TYR A 42 -23.92 0.58 7.92
C TYR A 42 -25.15 -0.28 7.58
N THR A 43 -25.46 -0.40 6.29
CA THR A 43 -26.55 -1.27 5.84
C THR A 43 -26.31 -2.74 6.20
N ASP A 44 -25.07 -3.22 6.00
CA ASP A 44 -24.71 -4.59 6.39
C ASP A 44 -24.85 -4.80 7.91
N VAL A 45 -24.38 -3.85 8.72
CA VAL A 45 -24.53 -3.93 10.18
C VAL A 45 -26.00 -3.99 10.60
N LEU A 46 -26.86 -3.14 10.04
CA LEU A 46 -28.30 -3.14 10.35
C LEU A 46 -28.96 -4.46 9.97
N TRP A 47 -28.64 -4.98 8.77
CA TRP A 47 -29.18 -6.25 8.30
C TRP A 47 -28.78 -7.41 9.23
N PHE A 48 -27.50 -7.51 9.62
CA PHE A 48 -27.02 -8.53 10.53
C PHE A 48 -27.61 -8.40 11.94
N GLN A 49 -27.92 -7.18 12.38
CA GLN A 49 -28.61 -6.94 13.65
C GLN A 49 -30.06 -7.42 13.59
N GLU A 50 -30.78 -7.15 12.51
CA GLU A 50 -32.17 -7.55 12.33
C GLU A 50 -32.32 -9.08 12.30
N VAL A 51 -31.38 -9.77 11.67
CA VAL A 51 -31.38 -11.25 11.60
C VAL A 51 -30.81 -11.91 12.87
N GLY A 52 -30.27 -11.12 13.81
CA GLY A 52 -29.66 -11.65 15.06
C GLY A 52 -28.29 -12.32 14.86
N LEU A 53 -27.63 -12.10 13.70
CA LEU A 53 -26.34 -12.73 13.33
C LEU A 53 -25.15 -11.76 13.39
N THR A 54 -25.20 -10.77 14.27
CA THR A 54 -24.15 -9.75 14.43
C THR A 54 -22.78 -10.37 14.74
N SER A 55 -22.77 -11.50 15.49
CA SER A 55 -21.55 -12.23 15.82
C SER A 55 -20.84 -12.78 14.58
N VAL A 56 -21.59 -13.16 13.54
CA VAL A 56 -21.04 -13.68 12.27
C VAL A 56 -20.36 -12.56 11.51
N LEU A 57 -20.98 -11.38 11.44
CA LEU A 57 -20.40 -10.20 10.82
C LEU A 57 -19.06 -9.84 11.47
N PHE A 58 -19.04 -9.70 12.80
CA PHE A 58 -17.81 -9.35 13.50
C PHE A 58 -16.74 -10.43 13.39
N LYS A 59 -17.11 -11.71 13.43
CA LYS A 59 -16.17 -12.82 13.23
C LYS A 59 -15.54 -12.77 11.84
N SER A 60 -16.31 -12.52 10.79
CA SER A 60 -15.79 -12.42 9.42
C SER A 60 -14.85 -11.23 9.25
N LEU A 61 -15.25 -10.03 9.72
CA LEU A 61 -14.44 -8.81 9.65
C LEU A 61 -13.12 -8.96 10.42
N TRP A 62 -13.19 -9.54 11.62
CA TRP A 62 -12.01 -9.76 12.44
C TRP A 62 -11.05 -10.76 11.82
N THR A 63 -11.59 -11.84 11.22
CA THR A 63 -10.78 -12.83 10.51
C THR A 63 -10.12 -12.23 9.28
N GLN A 64 -10.85 -11.45 8.48
CA GLN A 64 -10.28 -10.71 7.33
C GLN A 64 -9.13 -9.82 7.76
N PHE A 65 -9.33 -9.06 8.84
CA PHE A 65 -8.29 -8.19 9.39
C PHE A 65 -7.07 -8.98 9.86
N LEU A 66 -7.27 -10.07 10.61
CA LEU A 66 -6.16 -10.88 11.14
C LEU A 66 -5.35 -11.55 10.02
N VAL A 67 -6.03 -12.17 9.04
CA VAL A 67 -5.37 -12.79 7.88
C VAL A 67 -4.60 -11.75 7.08
N GLY A 68 -5.25 -10.62 6.77
CA GLY A 68 -4.62 -9.51 6.05
C GLY A 68 -3.44 -8.92 6.81
N ALA A 69 -3.57 -8.69 8.13
CA ALA A 69 -2.51 -8.14 8.96
C ALA A 69 -1.32 -9.10 9.07
N ALA A 70 -1.58 -10.39 9.28
CA ALA A 70 -0.52 -11.41 9.37
C ALA A 70 0.32 -11.47 8.08
N VAL A 71 -0.34 -11.58 6.92
CA VAL A 71 0.36 -11.61 5.63
C VAL A 71 1.03 -10.28 5.33
N GLY A 72 0.35 -9.17 5.59
CA GLY A 72 0.89 -7.83 5.36
C GLY A 72 2.15 -7.54 6.17
N VAL A 73 2.17 -7.90 7.46
CA VAL A 73 3.34 -7.75 8.34
C VAL A 73 4.47 -8.66 7.88
N LEU A 74 4.16 -9.91 7.52
CA LEU A 74 5.17 -10.87 7.06
C LEU A 74 5.82 -10.39 5.76
N VAL A 75 5.04 -10.06 4.74
CA VAL A 75 5.56 -9.61 3.44
C VAL A 75 6.27 -8.26 3.57
N GLY A 76 5.65 -7.30 4.26
CA GLY A 76 6.27 -6.01 4.53
C GLY A 76 7.57 -6.12 5.31
N GLY A 77 7.63 -7.01 6.30
CA GLY A 77 8.84 -7.30 7.07
C GLY A 77 9.96 -7.90 6.22
N ILE A 78 9.63 -8.86 5.34
CA ILE A 78 10.59 -9.43 4.39
C ILE A 78 11.13 -8.35 3.44
N VAL A 79 10.26 -7.54 2.86
CA VAL A 79 10.67 -6.45 1.96
C VAL A 79 11.56 -5.44 2.69
N TRP A 80 11.18 -5.04 3.89
CA TRP A 80 11.97 -4.12 4.71
C TRP A 80 13.35 -4.70 5.03
N ALA A 81 13.42 -5.95 5.47
CA ALA A 81 14.67 -6.64 5.76
C ALA A 81 15.59 -6.70 4.51
N ASN A 82 15.04 -7.07 3.35
CA ASN A 82 15.78 -7.09 2.09
C ASN A 82 16.34 -5.72 1.72
N LEU A 83 15.52 -4.66 1.83
CA LEU A 83 15.94 -3.29 1.53
C LEU A 83 17.02 -2.78 2.50
N VAL A 84 16.96 -3.18 3.78
CA VAL A 84 17.99 -2.86 4.77
C VAL A 84 19.29 -3.62 4.49
N ILE A 85 19.21 -4.92 4.21
CA ILE A 85 20.35 -5.74 3.87
C ILE A 85 21.04 -5.23 2.60
N ALA A 86 20.26 -4.98 1.53
CA ALA A 86 20.77 -4.42 0.28
C ALA A 86 21.48 -3.07 0.50
N ALA A 87 20.94 -2.23 1.38
CA ALA A 87 21.56 -0.94 1.70
C ALA A 87 22.85 -1.05 2.51
N ARG A 88 23.04 -2.16 3.27
CA ARG A 88 24.26 -2.39 4.05
C ARG A 88 25.38 -3.04 3.20
N ILE A 89 24.99 -3.95 2.29
CA ILE A 89 25.94 -4.74 1.48
C ILE A 89 26.27 -4.03 0.17
N GLY A 90 25.36 -3.14 -0.30
CA GLY A 90 25.52 -2.44 -1.59
C GLY A 90 26.84 -1.66 -1.64
N PRO A 91 27.65 -1.87 -2.67
CA PRO A 91 28.91 -1.15 -2.83
C PRO A 91 28.65 0.33 -2.95
N THR A 92 29.40 1.14 -2.20
CA THR A 92 29.43 2.59 -2.36
C THR A 92 30.20 2.89 -3.65
N TYR A 93 29.53 2.74 -4.80
CA TYR A 93 30.13 3.09 -6.07
C TYR A 93 30.25 4.63 -6.11
N ARG A 94 31.44 5.12 -5.79
CA ARG A 94 31.83 6.51 -6.06
C ARG A 94 32.28 6.52 -7.52
N ILE A 95 31.48 7.13 -8.38
CA ILE A 95 31.96 7.52 -9.71
C ILE A 95 33.11 8.52 -9.45
N PRO A 96 34.34 8.25 -9.91
CA PRO A 96 35.40 9.24 -9.79
C PRO A 96 34.94 10.51 -10.50
N SER A 97 34.73 11.58 -9.74
CA SER A 97 34.47 12.89 -10.33
C SER A 97 35.67 13.24 -11.20
N VAL A 98 35.43 13.39 -12.50
CA VAL A 98 36.45 13.89 -13.44
C VAL A 98 36.85 15.27 -12.90
N GLU A 99 38.12 15.43 -12.55
CA GLU A 99 38.69 16.69 -12.07
C GLU A 99 38.28 17.83 -12.99
N GLY A 100 37.46 18.78 -12.51
CA GLY A 100 36.98 19.96 -13.22
C GLY A 100 35.56 19.90 -13.79
N GLY A 101 34.79 18.80 -13.60
CA GLY A 101 33.39 18.68 -14.01
C GLY A 101 32.42 19.27 -12.97
N ARG A 102 31.31 19.88 -13.49
CA ARG A 102 30.17 20.27 -12.65
C ARG A 102 29.66 19.02 -11.90
N PRO A 103 29.31 19.15 -10.60
CA PRO A 103 28.76 18.02 -9.85
C PRO A 103 27.53 17.45 -10.62
N ASP A 104 27.52 16.13 -10.83
CA ASP A 104 26.47 15.46 -11.55
C ASP A 104 25.13 15.74 -10.85
N PRO A 105 24.10 16.23 -11.54
CA PRO A 105 22.78 16.47 -10.94
C PRO A 105 22.23 15.27 -10.16
N ILE A 106 22.56 14.05 -10.61
CA ILE A 106 22.16 12.80 -9.95
C ILE A 106 22.81 12.67 -8.57
N GLU A 107 24.04 13.09 -8.42
CA GLU A 107 24.79 13.01 -7.16
C GLU A 107 24.24 13.98 -6.11
N GLN A 108 23.86 15.20 -6.55
CA GLN A 108 23.20 16.19 -5.69
C GLN A 108 21.83 15.69 -5.18
N TYR A 109 21.02 15.04 -6.02
CA TYR A 109 19.75 14.43 -5.60
C TYR A 109 19.97 13.27 -4.63
N ARG A 110 21.02 12.47 -4.84
CA ARG A 110 21.36 11.34 -3.98
C ARG A 110 21.77 11.80 -2.59
N GLU A 111 22.58 12.85 -2.49
CA GLU A 111 22.98 13.43 -1.19
C GLU A 111 21.80 14.06 -0.47
N MET A 112 20.92 14.77 -1.17
CA MET A 112 19.73 15.38 -0.59
C MET A 112 18.73 14.31 -0.07
N LEU A 113 18.61 13.16 -0.74
CA LEU A 113 17.71 12.08 -0.34
C LEU A 113 18.31 11.14 0.72
N ARG A 114 19.62 11.17 0.93
CA ARG A 114 20.33 10.26 1.85
C ARG A 114 19.73 10.21 3.27
N PRO A 115 19.39 11.35 3.94
CA PRO A 115 18.77 11.33 5.26
C PRO A 115 17.36 10.72 5.26
N TYR A 116 16.64 10.80 4.14
CA TYR A 116 15.28 10.30 4.01
C TYR A 116 15.19 8.84 3.54
N MET A 117 16.30 8.23 3.10
CA MET A 117 16.32 6.88 2.55
C MET A 117 15.78 5.81 3.50
N ARG A 118 15.94 5.97 4.82
CA ARG A 118 15.34 5.07 5.81
C ARG A 118 13.81 5.11 5.77
N TRP A 119 13.23 6.30 5.62
CA TRP A 119 11.80 6.50 5.54
C TRP A 119 11.23 6.03 4.21
N VAL A 120 11.96 6.23 3.11
CA VAL A 120 11.58 5.73 1.78
C VAL A 120 11.52 4.21 1.79
N ARG A 121 12.52 3.53 2.34
CA ARG A 121 12.53 2.06 2.49
C ARG A 121 11.36 1.57 3.34
N LEU A 122 11.10 2.22 4.46
CA LEU A 122 9.96 1.89 5.32
C LEU A 122 8.63 2.11 4.57
N ALA A 123 8.48 3.23 3.86
CA ALA A 123 7.28 3.52 3.09
C ALA A 123 7.02 2.47 2.00
N ILE A 124 8.06 2.05 1.27
CA ILE A 124 7.94 0.99 0.26
C ILE A 124 7.49 -0.32 0.92
N ALA A 125 8.13 -0.71 2.03
CA ALA A 125 7.79 -1.94 2.75
C ALA A 125 6.36 -1.92 3.29
N VAL A 126 5.91 -0.79 3.84
CA VAL A 126 4.53 -0.60 4.32
C VAL A 126 3.53 -0.67 3.17
N VAL A 127 3.79 0.01 2.05
CA VAL A 127 2.90 -0.02 0.88
C VAL A 127 2.77 -1.44 0.33
N VAL A 128 3.90 -2.14 0.14
CA VAL A 128 3.88 -3.53 -0.35
C VAL A 128 3.19 -4.45 0.65
N GLY A 129 3.45 -4.27 1.96
CA GLY A 129 2.79 -5.02 3.01
C GLY A 129 1.27 -4.80 3.03
N ILE A 130 0.79 -3.56 2.91
CA ILE A 130 -0.65 -3.25 2.83
C ILE A 130 -1.27 -3.91 1.60
N LEU A 131 -0.65 -3.79 0.43
CA LEU A 131 -1.16 -4.40 -0.80
C LEU A 131 -1.26 -5.92 -0.70
N ALA A 132 -0.22 -6.57 -0.15
CA ALA A 132 -0.22 -8.00 0.10
C ALA A 132 -1.29 -8.41 1.12
N GLY A 133 -1.43 -7.64 2.21
CA GLY A 133 -2.42 -7.87 3.25
C GLY A 133 -3.86 -7.73 2.74
N VAL A 134 -4.15 -6.70 1.95
CA VAL A 134 -5.47 -6.51 1.32
C VAL A 134 -5.77 -7.67 0.37
N GLY A 135 -4.79 -8.11 -0.44
CA GLY A 135 -4.96 -9.28 -1.30
C GLY A 135 -5.27 -10.56 -0.52
N ALA A 136 -4.54 -10.80 0.57
CA ALA A 136 -4.71 -11.98 1.41
C ALA A 136 -5.99 -11.96 2.27
N SER A 137 -6.52 -10.77 2.60
CA SER A 137 -7.75 -10.67 3.39
C SER A 137 -8.95 -11.34 2.71
N GLY A 138 -8.94 -11.49 1.38
CA GLY A 138 -9.97 -12.21 0.63
C GLY A 138 -10.04 -13.71 0.93
N ALA A 139 -8.96 -14.32 1.40
CA ALA A 139 -8.88 -15.74 1.74
C ALA A 139 -9.41 -16.08 3.16
N TRP A 140 -10.15 -15.16 3.79
CA TRP A 140 -10.67 -15.35 5.15
C TRP A 140 -11.62 -16.55 5.28
N GLN A 141 -12.40 -16.84 4.22
CA GLN A 141 -13.33 -17.98 4.19
C GLN A 141 -12.57 -19.31 4.21
N ASP A 142 -11.57 -19.44 3.34
CA ASP A 142 -10.72 -20.63 3.27
C ASP A 142 -10.00 -20.87 4.60
N PHE A 143 -9.53 -19.79 5.25
CA PHE A 143 -8.94 -19.85 6.56
C PHE A 143 -9.93 -20.35 7.63
N LEU A 144 -11.16 -19.83 7.64
CA LEU A 144 -12.19 -20.27 8.59
C LEU A 144 -12.62 -21.71 8.34
N LEU A 145 -12.76 -22.13 7.09
CA LEU A 145 -13.05 -23.51 6.72
C LEU A 145 -11.94 -24.44 7.17
N TYR A 146 -10.69 -24.06 6.96
CA TYR A 146 -9.55 -24.86 7.41
C TYR A 146 -9.49 -25.02 8.93
N VAL A 147 -9.69 -23.94 9.69
CA VAL A 147 -9.63 -23.98 11.16
C VAL A 147 -10.82 -24.72 11.78
N ASN A 148 -12.00 -24.61 11.17
CA ASN A 148 -13.23 -25.24 11.68
C ASN A 148 -13.59 -26.52 10.89
N ARG A 149 -12.62 -27.13 10.20
CA ARG A 149 -12.87 -28.38 9.47
C ARG A 149 -13.39 -29.48 10.38
N VAL A 150 -14.33 -30.24 9.86
CA VAL A 150 -14.91 -31.42 10.53
C VAL A 150 -14.60 -32.63 9.65
N ASP A 151 -14.19 -33.73 10.28
CA ASP A 151 -13.95 -34.98 9.56
C ASP A 151 -15.27 -35.56 9.08
N PHE A 152 -15.37 -35.85 7.79
CA PHE A 152 -16.55 -36.49 7.18
C PHE A 152 -16.53 -38.00 7.31
N GLY A 153 -15.44 -38.59 7.79
CA GLY A 153 -15.26 -40.03 7.91
C GLY A 153 -15.03 -40.77 6.58
N VAL A 154 -14.83 -40.02 5.50
CA VAL A 154 -14.55 -40.58 4.17
C VAL A 154 -13.11 -40.22 3.80
N THR A 155 -12.29 -41.23 3.62
CA THR A 155 -10.87 -41.07 3.29
C THR A 155 -10.66 -41.09 1.78
N ASP A 156 -9.92 -40.10 1.27
CA ASP A 156 -9.49 -40.08 -0.13
C ASP A 156 -8.56 -41.28 -0.42
N PRO A 157 -8.88 -42.11 -1.43
CA PRO A 157 -8.09 -43.28 -1.74
C PRO A 157 -6.70 -42.95 -2.27
N GLN A 158 -6.45 -41.75 -2.79
CA GLN A 158 -5.15 -41.34 -3.37
C GLN A 158 -4.19 -40.78 -2.33
N PHE A 159 -4.68 -39.94 -1.41
CA PHE A 159 -3.82 -39.26 -0.42
C PHE A 159 -4.03 -39.76 1.00
N GLY A 160 -5.02 -40.65 1.25
CA GLY A 160 -5.28 -41.20 2.59
C GLY A 160 -5.74 -40.17 3.62
N ARG A 161 -6.26 -39.02 3.16
CA ARG A 161 -6.77 -37.94 4.03
C ARG A 161 -8.28 -37.89 3.99
N ASP A 162 -8.89 -37.45 5.08
CA ASP A 162 -10.33 -37.20 5.12
C ASP A 162 -10.73 -36.13 4.10
N VAL A 163 -11.87 -36.33 3.43
CA VAL A 163 -12.39 -35.39 2.42
C VAL A 163 -12.65 -34.00 2.99
N GLY A 164 -12.90 -33.88 4.31
CA GLY A 164 -13.02 -32.60 5.01
C GLY A 164 -11.74 -31.78 5.05
N PHE A 165 -10.60 -32.31 4.59
CA PHE A 165 -9.35 -31.59 4.48
C PHE A 165 -9.31 -30.67 3.23
N TYR A 166 -9.99 -31.01 2.16
CA TYR A 166 -10.01 -30.29 0.89
C TYR A 166 -11.06 -29.20 0.84
#